data_abff47cb5ab5da77ed2aba66634b9689
#
_entry.id   abff47cb5ab5da77ed2aba66634b9689
#
_cell.length_a   1.000
_cell.length_b   1.000
_cell.length_c   1.000
_cell.angle_alpha   90.00
_cell.angle_beta   90.00
_cell.angle_gamma   90.00
#
_symmetry.space_group_name_H-M   'P 1'
#
loop_
_entity.id
_entity.type
_entity.pdbx_description
1 polymer ?
#
loop_
_entity_poly.entity_id
_entity_poly.type
_entity_poly.pdbx_seq_one_letter_code
_entity_poly.pdbx_strand_id
1 'polypeptide(L)'
;FFKQKTAYEIKECDWSSDVCSSDLFWAWGHPEVYILVLPAFGIFSEVVSTFTGKRLFGHTSMIIASGVISVLGFMVWLHHFFTMGSGADVNAFFGIATMVISVPTGVKLFNWLFTIYRGRLRFEPPIFWILGAMVTFSIGGMTGVLMAVPGADFVLHNSLFLIAHFHNVIIGGVVFGVFAGISYWFPKAFGYKLDPFWGKCSFWLWFVGFYLAFMPLYVLGLMGVTRRMSHFDDMSLQPWFQVSALGAVLIAGGIGCFLVQLVVSYRRREALRDVSGDAWGTGRTLEWSTASPPPDYNFAFTPIVHERDAWHDMKVRGAQRPTEGFKPIHMPSNTAAGVVIAGLATLMGFALIWHMWLIAGVAFAATVIASVVHTFNYHRDYHIPADAVTRSEALRTRQLAGAAA
;
A
#
# COMPACT_ATOMS: atom_id res chain seq x y z
N PHE A 1 16.21 -4.21 35.99
CA PHE A 1 17.02 -5.44 35.91
C PHE A 1 16.14 -6.53 35.30
N PHE A 2 16.15 -6.65 33.98
CA PHE A 2 15.58 -7.82 33.33
C PHE A 2 16.51 -9.00 33.52
N LYS A 3 16.06 -10.01 34.26
CA LYS A 3 16.71 -11.32 34.24
C LYS A 3 16.62 -11.87 32.83
N GLN A 4 17.68 -11.73 32.06
CA GLN A 4 17.82 -12.52 30.85
C GLN A 4 17.76 -14.00 31.28
N LYS A 5 16.82 -14.77 30.73
CA LYS A 5 16.83 -16.21 30.89
C LYS A 5 18.17 -16.73 30.46
N THR A 6 18.86 -17.44 31.31
CA THR A 6 20.15 -18.06 30.99
C THR A 6 19.94 -19.13 29.94
N ALA A 7 21.01 -19.46 29.19
CA ALA A 7 20.96 -20.55 28.19
C ALA A 7 20.47 -21.88 28.78
N TYR A 8 20.55 -22.06 30.11
CA TYR A 8 20.03 -23.22 30.84
C TYR A 8 18.51 -23.15 31.01
N GLU A 9 17.96 -21.99 31.33
CA GLU A 9 16.50 -21.78 31.42
C GLU A 9 15.82 -21.86 30.03
N ILE A 10 16.56 -21.57 28.95
CA ILE A 10 16.13 -21.77 27.57
C ILE A 10 16.10 -23.28 27.23
N LYS A 11 16.95 -24.10 27.85
CA LYS A 11 17.01 -25.55 27.62
C LYS A 11 15.87 -26.31 28.28
N GLU A 12 15.28 -25.75 29.36
CA GLU A 12 14.09 -26.28 30.03
C GLU A 12 12.77 -25.67 29.53
N CYS A 13 12.82 -24.59 28.76
CA CYS A 13 11.68 -24.21 27.93
C CYS A 13 11.55 -25.29 26.88
N ASP A 14 10.57 -26.15 27.12
CA ASP A 14 10.09 -27.14 26.17
C ASP A 14 10.22 -26.57 24.77
N TRP A 15 11.07 -27.15 23.95
CA TRP A 15 11.18 -26.87 22.53
C TRP A 15 9.91 -27.36 21.82
N SER A 16 8.82 -27.31 22.58
CA SER A 16 7.49 -27.55 22.06
C SER A 16 7.21 -26.56 20.94
N SER A 17 6.53 -27.01 19.96
CA SER A 17 6.10 -26.43 18.69
C SER A 17 5.83 -24.90 18.68
N ASP A 18 5.56 -24.27 19.80
CA ASP A 18 5.07 -22.88 19.88
C ASP A 18 6.16 -21.82 19.70
N VAL A 19 7.37 -22.04 20.25
CA VAL A 19 8.48 -21.07 20.08
C VAL A 19 9.05 -21.20 18.67
N CYS A 20 9.28 -22.41 18.19
CA CYS A 20 9.80 -22.64 16.85
C CYS A 20 8.79 -22.20 15.76
N SER A 21 7.51 -22.41 15.98
CA SER A 21 6.47 -21.99 15.02
C SER A 21 6.30 -20.47 14.98
N SER A 22 6.38 -19.77 16.11
CA SER A 22 6.29 -18.29 16.15
C SER A 22 7.49 -17.61 15.51
N ASP A 23 8.68 -18.22 15.60
CA ASP A 23 9.89 -17.67 15.00
C ASP A 23 10.00 -18.01 13.51
N LEU A 24 9.64 -19.21 13.11
CA LEU A 24 9.54 -19.60 11.70
C LEU A 24 8.45 -18.82 10.94
N PHE A 25 7.44 -18.28 11.65
CA PHE A 25 6.47 -17.34 11.07
C PHE A 25 7.15 -16.19 10.35
N TRP A 26 8.30 -15.72 10.83
CA TRP A 26 9.00 -14.59 10.22
C TRP A 26 9.64 -14.91 8.87
N ALA A 27 9.82 -16.19 8.53
CA ALA A 27 10.20 -16.58 7.16
C ALA A 27 9.15 -16.13 6.13
N TRP A 28 7.88 -16.02 6.54
CA TRP A 28 6.80 -15.38 5.80
C TRP A 28 6.60 -13.92 6.24
N GLY A 29 6.58 -13.64 7.53
CA GLY A 29 6.16 -12.35 8.09
C GLY A 29 7.04 -11.17 7.65
N HIS A 30 8.34 -11.37 7.42
CA HIS A 30 9.17 -10.30 6.87
C HIS A 30 8.96 -10.09 5.36
N PRO A 31 8.94 -11.12 4.49
CA PRO A 31 8.49 -10.95 3.11
C PRO A 31 7.13 -10.27 2.99
N GLU A 32 6.17 -10.53 3.88
CA GLU A 32 4.86 -9.89 3.89
C GLU A 32 4.96 -8.36 3.93
N VAL A 33 5.84 -7.79 4.75
CA VAL A 33 5.97 -6.32 4.85
C VAL A 33 6.50 -5.72 3.55
N TYR A 34 7.32 -6.45 2.79
CA TYR A 34 7.76 -6.02 1.45
C TYR A 34 6.66 -6.19 0.41
N ILE A 35 5.84 -7.23 0.48
CA ILE A 35 4.64 -7.39 -0.36
C ILE A 35 3.70 -6.20 -0.19
N LEU A 36 3.57 -5.66 1.02
CA LEU A 36 2.73 -4.50 1.30
C LEU A 36 3.36 -3.19 0.82
N VAL A 37 4.65 -2.97 1.04
CA VAL A 37 5.29 -1.67 0.75
C VAL A 37 5.64 -1.46 -0.71
N LEU A 38 5.96 -2.51 -1.47
CA LEU A 38 6.34 -2.37 -2.88
C LEU A 38 5.23 -1.80 -3.76
N PRO A 39 3.95 -2.22 -3.64
CA PRO A 39 2.84 -1.56 -4.31
C PRO A 39 2.68 -0.09 -3.89
N ALA A 40 2.86 0.23 -2.60
CA ALA A 40 2.81 1.60 -2.12
C ALA A 40 3.89 2.47 -2.77
N PHE A 41 5.10 1.94 -3.00
CA PHE A 41 6.16 2.64 -3.74
C PHE A 41 5.80 2.89 -5.21
N GLY A 42 5.00 2.02 -5.82
CA GLY A 42 4.38 2.26 -7.13
C GLY A 42 3.46 3.48 -7.08
N ILE A 43 2.56 3.54 -6.09
CA ILE A 43 1.67 4.69 -5.88
C ILE A 43 2.47 5.99 -5.70
N PHE A 44 3.55 5.97 -4.90
CA PHE A 44 4.43 7.14 -4.73
C PHE A 44 4.96 7.65 -6.07
N SER A 45 5.44 6.74 -6.90
CA SER A 45 6.04 7.08 -8.20
C SER A 45 5.03 7.73 -9.14
N GLU A 46 3.81 7.21 -9.22
CA GLU A 46 2.74 7.75 -10.04
C GLU A 46 2.26 9.12 -9.54
N VAL A 47 1.99 9.24 -8.24
CA VAL A 47 1.49 10.49 -7.66
C VAL A 47 2.54 11.60 -7.76
N VAL A 48 3.81 11.32 -7.41
CA VAL A 48 4.89 12.32 -7.52
C VAL A 48 5.03 12.80 -8.96
N SER A 49 5.06 11.89 -9.94
CA SER A 49 5.21 12.26 -11.36
C SER A 49 4.05 13.12 -11.85
N THR A 50 2.83 12.77 -11.48
CA THR A 50 1.62 13.52 -11.87
C THR A 50 1.58 14.91 -11.25
N PHE A 51 1.82 15.02 -9.92
CA PHE A 51 1.68 16.29 -9.21
C PHE A 51 2.88 17.23 -9.34
N THR A 52 4.01 16.74 -9.85
CA THR A 52 5.15 17.60 -10.24
C THR A 52 5.15 17.96 -11.71
N GLY A 53 4.32 17.28 -12.53
CA GLY A 53 4.29 17.41 -13.98
C GLY A 53 5.58 16.93 -14.67
N LYS A 54 6.38 16.08 -14.00
CA LYS A 54 7.66 15.58 -14.48
C LYS A 54 7.64 14.07 -14.68
N ARG A 55 8.48 13.60 -15.62
CA ARG A 55 8.80 12.17 -15.74
C ARG A 55 9.51 11.70 -14.46
N LEU A 56 9.22 10.48 -14.02
CA LEU A 56 9.89 9.86 -12.88
C LEU A 56 11.41 9.80 -13.12
N PHE A 57 12.16 10.43 -12.23
CA PHE A 57 13.62 10.41 -12.28
C PHE A 57 14.15 9.01 -12.00
N GLY A 58 15.19 8.58 -12.72
CA GLY A 58 15.87 7.33 -12.46
C GLY A 58 14.98 6.07 -12.60
N HIS A 59 14.04 6.03 -13.55
CA HIS A 59 13.12 4.91 -13.71
C HIS A 59 13.80 3.53 -13.75
N THR A 60 14.92 3.38 -14.46
CA THR A 60 15.67 2.11 -14.50
C THR A 60 16.24 1.75 -13.13
N SER A 61 16.83 2.71 -12.41
CA SER A 61 17.30 2.47 -11.04
C SER A 61 16.17 2.17 -10.06
N MET A 62 14.95 2.71 -10.29
CA MET A 62 13.77 2.36 -9.51
C MET A 62 13.34 0.90 -9.69
N ILE A 63 13.40 0.40 -10.94
CA ILE A 63 13.10 -1.02 -11.23
C ILE A 63 14.14 -1.93 -10.57
N ILE A 64 15.44 -1.63 -10.78
CA ILE A 64 16.53 -2.41 -10.17
C ILE A 64 16.41 -2.40 -8.65
N ALA A 65 16.20 -1.23 -8.04
CA ALA A 65 16.04 -1.12 -6.59
C ALA A 65 14.84 -1.95 -6.09
N SER A 66 13.71 -1.96 -6.81
CA SER A 66 12.56 -2.80 -6.44
C SER A 66 12.88 -4.28 -6.51
N GLY A 67 13.58 -4.73 -7.57
CA GLY A 67 14.01 -6.12 -7.71
C GLY A 67 14.98 -6.55 -6.61
N VAL A 68 15.96 -5.70 -6.27
CA VAL A 68 16.91 -5.96 -5.18
C VAL A 68 16.18 -6.05 -3.82
N ILE A 69 15.26 -5.12 -3.52
CA ILE A 69 14.45 -5.18 -2.29
C ILE A 69 13.63 -6.47 -2.25
N SER A 70 13.01 -6.86 -3.37
CA SER A 70 12.20 -8.08 -3.44
C SER A 70 13.03 -9.33 -3.11
N VAL A 71 14.22 -9.46 -3.68
CA VAL A 71 15.11 -10.62 -3.42
C VAL A 71 15.63 -10.60 -1.97
N LEU A 72 16.17 -9.46 -1.52
CA LEU A 72 16.70 -9.36 -0.16
C LEU A 72 15.61 -9.53 0.89
N GLY A 73 14.38 -9.11 0.62
CA GLY A 73 13.25 -9.27 1.52
C GLY A 73 12.98 -10.71 1.96
N PHE A 74 13.35 -11.69 1.13
CA PHE A 74 13.28 -13.11 1.50
C PHE A 74 14.53 -13.62 2.23
N MET A 75 15.59 -12.81 2.38
CA MET A 75 16.88 -13.25 2.93
C MET A 75 17.17 -12.68 4.32
N VAL A 76 16.28 -11.88 4.91
CA VAL A 76 16.60 -11.08 6.11
C VAL A 76 15.70 -11.38 7.31
N TRP A 77 14.77 -12.30 7.19
CA TRP A 77 13.69 -12.56 8.15
C TRP A 77 14.14 -12.89 9.58
N LEU A 78 15.36 -13.42 9.79
CA LEU A 78 15.87 -13.79 11.10
C LEU A 78 16.16 -12.59 12.01
N HIS A 79 16.25 -11.36 11.48
CA HIS A 79 16.43 -10.18 12.31
C HIS A 79 15.26 -9.93 13.28
N HIS A 80 14.10 -10.57 13.08
CA HIS A 80 13.00 -10.49 14.02
C HIS A 80 13.23 -11.25 15.34
N PHE A 81 14.27 -12.05 15.41
CA PHE A 81 14.60 -12.85 16.58
C PHE A 81 16.11 -13.04 16.82
N PHE A 82 16.90 -11.98 16.67
CA PHE A 82 18.32 -11.97 17.03
C PHE A 82 18.60 -12.44 18.46
N THR A 83 17.65 -12.25 19.37
CA THR A 83 17.76 -12.61 20.79
C THR A 83 17.52 -14.10 21.06
N MET A 84 17.21 -14.91 20.03
CA MET A 84 16.86 -16.34 20.20
C MET A 84 18.07 -17.27 20.41
N GLY A 85 19.29 -16.78 20.19
CA GLY A 85 20.51 -17.58 20.40
C GLY A 85 21.01 -18.30 19.16
N SER A 86 20.75 -17.79 17.95
CA SER A 86 21.22 -18.38 16.68
C SER A 86 22.75 -18.35 16.50
N GLY A 87 23.48 -17.68 17.38
CA GLY A 87 24.93 -17.51 17.32
C GLY A 87 25.37 -16.23 16.61
N ALA A 88 26.61 -15.81 16.88
CA ALA A 88 27.16 -14.52 16.44
C ALA A 88 27.24 -14.43 14.91
N ASP A 89 27.70 -15.48 14.24
CA ASP A 89 27.90 -15.46 12.80
C ASP A 89 26.57 -15.37 12.03
N VAL A 90 25.55 -16.09 12.48
CA VAL A 90 24.22 -16.03 11.91
C VAL A 90 23.61 -14.65 12.10
N ASN A 91 23.68 -14.10 13.31
CA ASN A 91 23.18 -12.76 13.61
C ASN A 91 23.92 -11.69 12.79
N ALA A 92 25.25 -11.81 12.62
CA ALA A 92 26.03 -10.91 11.80
C ALA A 92 25.62 -10.96 10.33
N PHE A 93 25.45 -12.16 9.77
CA PHE A 93 24.98 -12.33 8.38
C PHE A 93 23.62 -11.64 8.14
N PHE A 94 22.62 -11.96 8.96
CA PHE A 94 21.27 -11.41 8.81
C PHE A 94 21.25 -9.90 9.12
N GLY A 95 22.06 -9.42 10.05
CA GLY A 95 22.22 -7.99 10.33
C GLY A 95 22.77 -7.22 9.13
N ILE A 96 23.88 -7.69 8.54
CA ILE A 96 24.48 -7.09 7.35
C ILE A 96 23.50 -7.13 6.16
N ALA A 97 22.88 -8.29 5.90
CA ALA A 97 21.90 -8.44 4.82
C ALA A 97 20.73 -7.47 4.98
N THR A 98 20.26 -7.27 6.21
CA THR A 98 19.19 -6.31 6.54
C THR A 98 19.63 -4.86 6.27
N MET A 99 20.83 -4.49 6.70
CA MET A 99 21.36 -3.14 6.45
C MET A 99 21.51 -2.83 4.97
N VAL A 100 21.86 -3.81 4.13
CA VAL A 100 22.04 -3.63 2.68
C VAL A 100 20.73 -3.17 2.01
N ILE A 101 19.54 -3.53 2.54
CA ILE A 101 18.25 -3.08 2.00
C ILE A 101 18.09 -1.55 2.07
N SER A 102 18.81 -0.87 2.97
CA SER A 102 18.76 0.59 3.06
C SER A 102 19.28 1.27 1.79
N VAL A 103 20.22 0.66 1.07
CA VAL A 103 20.80 1.24 -0.16
C VAL A 103 19.78 1.37 -1.28
N PRO A 104 19.11 0.30 -1.75
CA PRO A 104 18.07 0.43 -2.78
C PRO A 104 16.86 1.25 -2.31
N THR A 105 16.54 1.24 -1.02
CA THR A 105 15.49 2.10 -0.45
C THR A 105 15.89 3.58 -0.54
N GLY A 106 17.13 3.92 -0.21
CA GLY A 106 17.69 5.26 -0.38
C GLY A 106 17.65 5.71 -1.84
N VAL A 107 18.03 4.85 -2.80
CA VAL A 107 17.90 5.14 -4.23
C VAL A 107 16.48 5.57 -4.60
N LYS A 108 15.45 4.87 -4.08
CA LYS A 108 14.06 5.22 -4.34
C LYS A 108 13.70 6.59 -3.77
N LEU A 109 14.04 6.85 -2.50
CA LEU A 109 13.76 8.14 -1.85
C LEU A 109 14.41 9.29 -2.61
N PHE A 110 15.69 9.19 -2.98
CA PHE A 110 16.35 10.22 -3.76
C PHE A 110 15.74 10.40 -5.15
N ASN A 111 15.34 9.34 -5.83
CA ASN A 111 14.68 9.44 -7.13
C ASN A 111 13.33 10.17 -7.05
N TRP A 112 12.53 9.97 -5.98
CA TRP A 112 11.32 10.76 -5.75
C TRP A 112 11.66 12.23 -5.45
N LEU A 113 12.67 12.51 -4.63
CA LEU A 113 13.13 13.87 -4.37
C LEU A 113 13.62 14.57 -5.64
N PHE A 114 14.39 13.88 -6.50
CA PHE A 114 14.83 14.43 -7.80
C PHE A 114 13.68 14.59 -8.80
N THR A 115 12.62 13.80 -8.67
CA THR A 115 11.40 14.01 -9.44
C THR A 115 10.68 15.29 -8.98
N ILE A 116 10.65 15.55 -7.67
CA ILE A 116 10.08 16.78 -7.09
C ILE A 116 10.96 18.00 -7.43
N TYR A 117 12.27 17.86 -7.39
CA TYR A 117 13.20 18.95 -7.62
C TYR A 117 12.97 19.63 -8.99
N ARG A 118 12.77 20.93 -8.98
CA ARG A 118 12.42 21.76 -10.17
C ARG A 118 11.13 21.32 -10.86
N GLY A 119 10.24 20.59 -10.18
CA GLY A 119 8.87 20.32 -10.64
C GLY A 119 7.92 21.45 -10.26
N ARG A 120 6.75 21.49 -10.92
CA ARG A 120 5.65 22.40 -10.55
C ARG A 120 4.70 21.67 -9.58
N LEU A 121 5.09 21.61 -8.32
CA LEU A 121 4.35 20.87 -7.30
C LEU A 121 2.96 21.48 -7.08
N ARG A 122 1.91 20.68 -7.23
CA ARG A 122 0.52 21.06 -6.96
C ARG A 122 0.06 20.39 -5.67
N PHE A 123 -0.32 21.21 -4.68
CA PHE A 123 -0.69 20.78 -3.34
C PHE A 123 -2.16 20.33 -3.26
N GLU A 124 -2.43 19.13 -3.77
CA GLU A 124 -3.70 18.42 -3.68
C GLU A 124 -3.61 17.25 -2.66
N PRO A 125 -4.73 16.72 -2.16
CA PRO A 125 -4.69 15.66 -1.15
C PRO A 125 -3.74 14.47 -1.46
N PRO A 126 -3.67 13.93 -2.68
CA PRO A 126 -2.77 12.80 -2.94
C PRO A 126 -1.30 13.11 -2.66
N ILE A 127 -0.80 14.28 -3.05
CA ILE A 127 0.61 14.62 -2.85
C ILE A 127 0.96 14.91 -1.39
N PHE A 128 0.01 15.42 -0.58
CA PHE A 128 0.24 15.58 0.86
C PHE A 128 0.52 14.23 1.53
N TRP A 129 -0.27 13.21 1.20
CA TRP A 129 -0.06 11.86 1.71
C TRP A 129 1.32 11.31 1.32
N ILE A 130 1.78 11.54 0.09
CA ILE A 130 3.09 11.07 -0.36
C ILE A 130 4.24 11.84 0.33
N LEU A 131 4.13 13.15 0.47
CA LEU A 131 5.16 13.92 1.18
C LEU A 131 5.24 13.51 2.65
N GLY A 132 4.10 13.34 3.31
CA GLY A 132 4.04 12.81 4.67
C GLY A 132 4.62 11.39 4.76
N ALA A 133 4.29 10.53 3.79
CA ALA A 133 4.84 9.18 3.68
C ALA A 133 6.37 9.19 3.56
N MET A 134 6.94 10.00 2.68
CA MET A 134 8.38 10.09 2.47
C MET A 134 9.12 10.47 3.76
N VAL A 135 8.61 11.44 4.50
CA VAL A 135 9.22 11.86 5.78
C VAL A 135 9.10 10.76 6.82
N THR A 136 7.90 10.24 7.03
CA THR A 136 7.63 9.23 8.08
C THR A 136 8.34 7.91 7.80
N PHE A 137 8.30 7.45 6.55
CA PHE A 137 8.99 6.24 6.13
C PHE A 137 10.52 6.37 6.22
N SER A 138 11.09 7.57 5.95
CA SER A 138 12.53 7.80 6.10
C SER A 138 12.98 7.64 7.57
N ILE A 139 12.20 8.17 8.52
CA ILE A 139 12.47 7.99 9.96
C ILE A 139 12.38 6.50 10.32
N GLY A 140 11.33 5.82 9.85
CA GLY A 140 11.18 4.38 10.04
C GLY A 140 12.35 3.58 9.47
N GLY A 141 12.83 3.93 8.28
CA GLY A 141 13.99 3.29 7.65
C GLY A 141 15.28 3.47 8.46
N MET A 142 15.55 4.68 8.95
CA MET A 142 16.72 4.95 9.80
C MET A 142 16.68 4.15 11.11
N THR A 143 15.54 4.10 11.76
CA THR A 143 15.37 3.30 12.99
C THR A 143 15.43 1.79 12.72
N GLY A 144 15.02 1.35 11.53
CA GLY A 144 15.20 -0.03 11.07
C GLY A 144 16.66 -0.42 10.87
N VAL A 145 17.47 0.48 10.28
CA VAL A 145 18.91 0.26 10.15
C VAL A 145 19.59 0.17 11.53
N LEU A 146 19.17 0.98 12.49
CA LEU A 146 19.66 0.87 13.86
C LEU A 146 19.36 -0.52 14.46
N MET A 147 18.12 -1.00 14.31
CA MET A 147 17.70 -2.31 14.83
C MET A 147 18.27 -3.49 14.04
N ALA A 148 18.76 -3.27 12.81
CA ALA A 148 19.48 -4.29 12.04
C ALA A 148 20.87 -4.62 12.63
N VAL A 149 21.40 -3.78 13.55
CA VAL A 149 22.61 -4.07 14.30
C VAL A 149 22.25 -4.96 15.50
N PRO A 150 22.70 -6.23 15.55
CA PRO A 150 22.29 -7.16 16.61
C PRO A 150 22.52 -6.62 18.02
N GLY A 151 23.67 -5.94 18.27
CA GLY A 151 23.98 -5.34 19.57
C GLY A 151 22.98 -4.26 20.00
N ALA A 152 22.45 -3.47 19.07
CA ALA A 152 21.39 -2.51 19.35
C ALA A 152 20.04 -3.21 19.57
N ASP A 153 19.75 -4.23 18.76
CA ASP A 153 18.49 -4.98 18.89
C ASP A 153 18.39 -5.74 20.22
N PHE A 154 19.49 -6.24 20.76
CA PHE A 154 19.48 -6.85 22.10
C PHE A 154 18.91 -5.95 23.20
N VAL A 155 19.03 -4.64 23.06
CA VAL A 155 18.46 -3.66 23.98
C VAL A 155 17.05 -3.24 23.58
N LEU A 156 16.80 -3.10 22.27
CA LEU A 156 15.56 -2.53 21.73
C LEU A 156 14.50 -3.61 21.42
N HIS A 157 14.91 -4.88 21.37
CA HIS A 157 14.02 -5.99 21.07
C HIS A 157 12.84 -6.05 22.04
N ASN A 158 11.64 -6.23 21.52
CA ASN A 158 10.40 -6.26 22.32
C ASN A 158 10.15 -5.01 23.20
N SER A 159 10.80 -3.88 22.91
CA SER A 159 10.52 -2.58 23.54
C SER A 159 9.49 -1.77 22.77
N LEU A 160 9.07 -0.62 23.33
CA LEU A 160 8.22 0.36 22.63
C LEU A 160 8.94 1.04 21.46
N PHE A 161 10.27 0.99 21.40
CA PHE A 161 11.03 1.44 20.24
C PHE A 161 10.67 0.66 18.98
N LEU A 162 10.57 -0.67 19.09
CA LEU A 162 10.12 -1.53 17.99
C LEU A 162 8.71 -1.15 17.54
N ILE A 163 7.81 -0.84 18.48
CA ILE A 163 6.44 -0.40 18.14
C ILE A 163 6.46 0.89 17.31
N ALA A 164 7.24 1.88 17.74
CA ALA A 164 7.41 3.13 17.01
C ALA A 164 7.98 2.88 15.60
N HIS A 165 9.03 2.04 15.50
CA HIS A 165 9.67 1.70 14.24
C HIS A 165 8.69 1.14 13.21
N PHE A 166 8.01 0.03 13.53
CA PHE A 166 7.18 -0.60 12.51
C PHE A 166 5.92 0.22 12.15
N HIS A 167 5.39 1.05 13.07
CA HIS A 167 4.33 1.98 12.73
C HIS A 167 4.81 3.10 11.80
N ASN A 168 6.04 3.59 11.95
CA ASN A 168 6.63 4.53 11.01
C ASN A 168 6.76 3.93 9.60
N VAL A 169 7.07 2.64 9.48
CA VAL A 169 7.20 1.96 8.20
C VAL A 169 5.83 1.62 7.61
N ILE A 170 4.94 1.00 8.41
CA ILE A 170 3.63 0.55 7.92
C ILE A 170 2.71 1.74 7.67
N ILE A 171 2.52 2.62 8.64
CA ILE A 171 1.62 3.76 8.48
C ILE A 171 2.23 4.77 7.50
N GLY A 172 3.49 5.14 7.70
CA GLY A 172 4.18 6.08 6.82
C GLY A 172 4.33 5.56 5.39
N GLY A 173 4.74 4.30 5.22
CA GLY A 173 4.93 3.71 3.89
C GLY A 173 3.63 3.24 3.24
N VAL A 174 2.88 2.37 3.92
CA VAL A 174 1.74 1.67 3.31
C VAL A 174 0.44 2.45 3.46
N VAL A 175 0.03 2.81 4.70
CA VAL A 175 -1.28 3.44 4.93
C VAL A 175 -1.38 4.80 4.25
N PHE A 176 -0.35 5.64 4.36
CA PHE A 176 -0.33 6.93 3.66
C PHE A 176 -0.28 6.74 2.14
N GLY A 177 0.44 5.71 1.66
CA GLY A 177 0.42 5.32 0.25
C GLY A 177 -0.98 4.92 -0.23
N VAL A 178 -1.71 4.14 0.57
CA VAL A 178 -3.09 3.74 0.27
C VAL A 178 -4.03 4.95 0.23
N PHE A 179 -3.96 5.88 1.19
CA PHE A 179 -4.76 7.10 1.16
C PHE A 179 -4.42 8.00 -0.04
N ALA A 180 -3.13 8.07 -0.41
CA ALA A 180 -2.71 8.75 -1.63
C ALA A 180 -3.34 8.09 -2.87
N GLY A 181 -3.25 6.76 -2.98
CA GLY A 181 -3.81 6.00 -4.09
C GLY A 181 -5.32 6.11 -4.19
N ILE A 182 -6.04 5.96 -3.07
CA ILE A 182 -7.49 6.18 -3.03
C ILE A 182 -7.82 7.59 -3.54
N SER A 183 -7.19 8.62 -3.00
CA SER A 183 -7.47 9.99 -3.41
C SER A 183 -7.11 10.24 -4.89
N TYR A 184 -6.07 9.60 -5.40
CA TYR A 184 -5.55 9.76 -6.75
C TYR A 184 -6.44 9.10 -7.80
N TRP A 185 -6.82 7.82 -7.61
CA TRP A 185 -7.62 7.08 -8.57
C TRP A 185 -9.13 7.13 -8.32
N PHE A 186 -9.59 7.76 -7.22
CA PHE A 186 -11.01 7.89 -6.95
C PHE A 186 -11.81 8.49 -8.12
N PRO A 187 -11.33 9.59 -8.77
CA PRO A 187 -12.04 10.13 -9.91
C PRO A 187 -12.17 9.15 -11.07
N LYS A 188 -11.13 8.34 -11.29
CA LYS A 188 -11.13 7.32 -12.34
C LYS A 188 -12.13 6.20 -12.05
N ALA A 189 -12.21 5.76 -10.79
CA ALA A 189 -13.09 4.66 -10.38
C ALA A 189 -14.57 5.06 -10.29
N PHE A 190 -14.85 6.29 -9.83
CA PHE A 190 -16.21 6.74 -9.49
C PHE A 190 -16.72 7.93 -10.33
N GLY A 191 -15.89 8.51 -11.18
CA GLY A 191 -16.26 9.59 -12.08
C GLY A 191 -16.29 10.99 -11.47
N TYR A 192 -15.88 11.17 -10.21
CA TYR A 192 -15.81 12.47 -9.53
C TYR A 192 -14.67 12.54 -8.50
N LYS A 193 -14.14 13.74 -8.27
CA LYS A 193 -13.07 13.96 -7.28
C LYS A 193 -13.58 13.89 -5.85
N LEU A 194 -12.69 13.54 -4.94
CA LEU A 194 -12.93 13.72 -3.51
C LEU A 194 -12.76 15.19 -3.14
N ASP A 195 -13.58 15.68 -2.18
CA ASP A 195 -13.51 17.05 -1.69
C ASP A 195 -12.12 17.35 -1.10
N PRO A 196 -11.41 18.37 -1.61
CA PRO A 196 -10.03 18.63 -1.23
C PRO A 196 -9.87 19.21 0.19
N PHE A 197 -10.88 19.91 0.71
CA PHE A 197 -10.82 20.49 2.05
C PHE A 197 -10.80 19.38 3.11
N TRP A 198 -11.77 18.48 3.07
CA TRP A 198 -11.84 17.36 4.02
C TRP A 198 -10.68 16.39 3.87
N GLY A 199 -10.17 16.22 2.64
CA GLY A 199 -8.96 15.44 2.40
C GLY A 199 -7.71 16.02 3.06
N LYS A 200 -7.53 17.32 3.03
CA LYS A 200 -6.44 18.02 3.72
C LYS A 200 -6.62 17.97 5.25
N CYS A 201 -7.85 18.13 5.75
CA CYS A 201 -8.13 17.96 7.17
C CYS A 201 -7.78 16.57 7.66
N SER A 202 -8.19 15.53 6.91
CA SER A 202 -7.85 14.14 7.20
C SER A 202 -6.33 13.95 7.25
N PHE A 203 -5.60 14.41 6.23
CA PHE A 203 -4.15 14.30 6.19
C PHE A 203 -3.48 14.94 7.41
N TRP A 204 -3.80 16.17 7.72
CA TRP A 204 -3.12 16.89 8.81
C TRP A 204 -3.40 16.29 10.19
N LEU A 205 -4.63 15.85 10.43
CA LEU A 205 -4.97 15.15 11.67
C LEU A 205 -4.24 13.81 11.79
N TRP A 206 -4.16 13.05 10.68
CA TRP A 206 -3.36 11.82 10.64
C TRP A 206 -1.88 12.09 10.86
N PHE A 207 -1.30 13.06 10.14
CA PHE A 207 0.13 13.35 10.16
C PHE A 207 0.59 13.84 11.54
N VAL A 208 -0.08 14.86 12.08
CA VAL A 208 0.24 15.38 13.42
C VAL A 208 -0.07 14.33 14.49
N GLY A 209 -1.23 13.69 14.39
CA GLY A 209 -1.63 12.62 15.32
C GLY A 209 -0.65 11.46 15.33
N PHE A 210 -0.11 11.07 14.17
CA PHE A 210 0.89 10.03 14.05
C PHE A 210 2.15 10.36 14.86
N TYR A 211 2.69 11.57 14.69
CA TYR A 211 3.91 11.97 15.41
C TYR A 211 3.68 12.05 16.94
N LEU A 212 2.53 12.56 17.36
CA LEU A 212 2.19 12.56 18.80
C LEU A 212 1.97 11.15 19.33
N ALA A 213 1.40 10.24 18.53
CA ALA A 213 1.15 8.88 18.99
C ALA A 213 2.42 8.03 19.10
N PHE A 214 3.34 8.15 18.12
CA PHE A 214 4.43 7.18 17.98
C PHE A 214 5.83 7.73 18.32
N MET A 215 6.10 9.03 18.22
CA MET A 215 7.42 9.56 18.61
C MET A 215 7.73 9.39 20.11
N PRO A 216 6.78 9.58 21.04
CA PRO A 216 7.03 9.29 22.46
C PRO A 216 7.43 7.84 22.73
N LEU A 217 6.96 6.89 21.90
CA LEU A 217 7.27 5.47 22.06
C LEU A 217 8.74 5.15 21.74
N TYR A 218 9.41 5.93 20.89
CA TYR A 218 10.86 5.81 20.70
C TYR A 218 11.60 6.14 22.01
N VAL A 219 11.21 7.23 22.66
CA VAL A 219 11.82 7.64 23.93
C VAL A 219 11.56 6.60 25.02
N LEU A 220 10.32 6.16 25.17
CA LEU A 220 9.95 5.12 26.13
C LEU A 220 10.71 3.82 25.88
N GLY A 221 10.88 3.43 24.61
CA GLY A 221 11.65 2.25 24.26
C GLY A 221 13.13 2.37 24.60
N LEU A 222 13.75 3.54 24.42
CA LEU A 222 15.12 3.82 24.85
C LEU A 222 15.26 3.86 26.39
N MET A 223 14.18 4.18 27.11
CA MET A 223 14.12 4.06 28.57
C MET A 223 13.95 2.60 29.05
N GLY A 224 13.82 1.64 28.13
CA GLY A 224 13.67 0.22 28.43
C GLY A 224 12.23 -0.24 28.65
N VAL A 225 11.23 0.60 28.31
CA VAL A 225 9.81 0.23 28.46
C VAL A 225 9.46 -0.84 27.44
N THR A 226 8.92 -1.98 27.92
CA THR A 226 8.56 -3.13 27.12
C THR A 226 7.22 -2.93 26.38
N ARG A 227 7.05 -3.58 25.24
CA ARG A 227 5.74 -3.68 24.58
C ARG A 227 4.83 -4.69 25.29
N ARG A 228 3.53 -4.69 24.96
CA ARG A 228 2.52 -5.62 25.47
C ARG A 228 2.23 -5.50 26.97
N MET A 229 2.45 -4.31 27.54
CA MET A 229 2.07 -4.04 28.93
C MET A 229 0.54 -3.91 29.04
N SER A 230 -0.03 -4.49 30.09
CA SER A 230 -1.42 -4.27 30.47
C SER A 230 -1.58 -3.07 31.43
N HIS A 231 -0.54 -2.72 32.17
CA HIS A 231 -0.48 -1.60 33.11
C HIS A 231 0.98 -1.19 33.30
N PHE A 232 1.20 -0.06 33.97
CA PHE A 232 2.50 0.41 34.44
C PHE A 232 2.34 1.07 35.81
N ASP A 233 3.30 0.82 36.71
CA ASP A 233 3.32 1.36 38.07
C ASP A 233 4.16 2.65 38.14
N ASP A 234 5.12 2.82 37.25
CA ASP A 234 5.96 4.00 37.20
C ASP A 234 5.20 5.19 36.58
N MET A 235 4.74 6.09 37.47
CA MET A 235 3.98 7.28 37.06
C MET A 235 4.78 8.29 36.28
N SER A 236 6.12 8.18 36.20
CA SER A 236 6.95 9.02 35.32
C SER A 236 6.71 8.76 33.85
N LEU A 237 6.16 7.61 33.48
CA LEU A 237 5.79 7.23 32.10
C LEU A 237 4.47 7.85 31.63
N GLN A 238 3.61 8.25 32.59
CA GLN A 238 2.25 8.72 32.33
C GLN A 238 2.18 9.89 31.32
N PRO A 239 3.01 10.95 31.41
CA PRO A 239 2.95 12.05 30.45
C PRO A 239 3.20 11.63 29.02
N TRP A 240 4.12 10.68 28.80
CA TRP A 240 4.42 10.14 27.47
C TRP A 240 3.24 9.39 26.86
N PHE A 241 2.58 8.54 27.67
CA PHE A 241 1.38 7.83 27.24
C PHE A 241 0.18 8.76 27.01
N GLN A 242 0.05 9.84 27.78
CA GLN A 242 -0.99 10.86 27.54
C GLN A 242 -0.79 11.58 26.22
N VAL A 243 0.44 11.93 25.86
CA VAL A 243 0.76 12.53 24.55
C VAL A 243 0.44 11.52 23.44
N SER A 244 0.82 10.24 23.63
CA SER A 244 0.49 9.20 22.66
C SER A 244 -1.01 8.98 22.50
N ALA A 245 -1.77 9.02 23.59
CA ALA A 245 -3.23 8.92 23.56
C ALA A 245 -3.88 10.11 22.82
N LEU A 246 -3.39 11.34 23.04
CA LEU A 246 -3.83 12.51 22.27
C LEU A 246 -3.58 12.31 20.78
N GLY A 247 -2.42 11.78 20.41
CA GLY A 247 -2.09 11.43 19.03
C GLY A 247 -3.09 10.44 18.44
N ALA A 248 -3.46 9.39 19.18
CA ALA A 248 -4.46 8.41 18.76
C ALA A 248 -5.84 9.05 18.53
N VAL A 249 -6.25 9.98 19.39
CA VAL A 249 -7.51 10.73 19.23
C VAL A 249 -7.49 11.58 17.95
N LEU A 250 -6.37 12.25 17.65
CA LEU A 250 -6.22 13.00 16.40
C LEU A 250 -6.29 12.08 15.16
N ILE A 251 -5.66 10.91 15.21
CA ILE A 251 -5.78 9.91 14.13
C ILE A 251 -7.24 9.49 13.94
N ALA A 252 -7.97 9.22 15.03
CA ALA A 252 -9.40 8.92 14.96
C ALA A 252 -10.20 10.07 14.33
N GLY A 253 -9.88 11.31 14.67
CA GLY A 253 -10.42 12.51 14.02
C GLY A 253 -10.10 12.56 12.52
N GLY A 254 -8.87 12.18 12.13
CA GLY A 254 -8.45 12.07 10.73
C GLY A 254 -9.26 11.03 9.94
N ILE A 255 -9.54 9.88 10.55
CA ILE A 255 -10.45 8.85 9.97
C ILE A 255 -11.86 9.43 9.84
N GLY A 256 -12.36 10.11 10.88
CA GLY A 256 -13.65 10.81 10.84
C GLY A 256 -13.74 11.80 9.68
N CYS A 257 -12.70 12.64 9.48
CA CYS A 257 -12.64 13.56 8.35
C CYS A 257 -12.65 12.85 6.98
N PHE A 258 -12.00 11.70 6.87
CA PHE A 258 -12.05 10.89 5.64
C PHE A 258 -13.46 10.36 5.36
N LEU A 259 -14.17 9.87 6.38
CA LEU A 259 -15.55 9.42 6.23
C LEU A 259 -16.48 10.59 5.81
N VAL A 260 -16.31 11.76 6.44
CA VAL A 260 -17.02 12.99 6.04
C VAL A 260 -16.69 13.38 4.60
N GLN A 261 -15.41 13.27 4.21
CA GLN A 261 -14.97 13.52 2.83
C GLN A 261 -15.74 12.66 1.83
N LEU A 262 -15.89 11.36 2.09
CA LEU A 262 -16.65 10.46 1.22
C LEU A 262 -18.10 10.89 1.07
N VAL A 263 -18.76 11.20 2.19
CA VAL A 263 -20.18 11.63 2.21
C VAL A 263 -20.37 12.97 1.49
N VAL A 264 -19.53 13.96 1.78
CA VAL A 264 -19.59 15.30 1.15
C VAL A 264 -19.32 15.20 -0.35
N SER A 265 -18.29 14.42 -0.75
CA SER A 265 -17.96 14.21 -2.16
C SER A 265 -19.11 13.54 -2.92
N TYR A 266 -19.73 12.53 -2.33
CA TYR A 266 -20.90 11.87 -2.93
C TYR A 266 -22.09 12.86 -3.11
N ARG A 267 -22.38 13.68 -2.09
CA ARG A 267 -23.44 14.69 -2.18
C ARG A 267 -23.15 15.75 -3.23
N ARG A 268 -21.90 16.10 -3.44
CA ARG A 268 -21.43 17.10 -4.41
C ARG A 268 -20.89 16.50 -5.70
N ARG A 269 -21.17 15.20 -5.98
CA ARG A 269 -20.57 14.46 -7.08
C ARG A 269 -20.74 15.09 -8.47
N GLU A 270 -21.87 15.76 -8.71
CA GLU A 270 -22.09 16.47 -9.99
C GLU A 270 -21.16 17.67 -10.15
N ALA A 271 -20.92 18.44 -9.07
CA ALA A 271 -19.99 19.58 -9.10
C ALA A 271 -18.52 19.13 -9.14
N LEU A 272 -18.22 17.93 -8.64
CA LEU A 272 -16.87 17.35 -8.59
C LEU A 272 -16.59 16.38 -9.75
N ARG A 273 -17.52 16.26 -10.70
CA ARG A 273 -17.46 15.30 -11.81
C ARG A 273 -16.22 15.49 -12.67
N ASP A 274 -15.58 14.39 -13.00
CA ASP A 274 -14.51 14.36 -13.99
C ASP A 274 -15.08 14.03 -15.37
N VAL A 275 -15.19 15.03 -16.21
CA VAL A 275 -15.63 14.84 -17.62
C VAL A 275 -14.46 14.65 -18.58
N SER A 276 -13.23 14.96 -18.13
CA SER A 276 -12.04 14.92 -19.00
C SER A 276 -11.45 13.53 -19.15
N GLY A 277 -11.63 12.66 -18.15
CA GLY A 277 -10.92 11.40 -18.03
C GLY A 277 -9.50 11.54 -17.47
N ASP A 278 -8.91 12.74 -17.48
CA ASP A 278 -7.67 13.09 -16.80
C ASP A 278 -7.96 14.13 -15.71
N ALA A 279 -8.55 13.67 -14.60
CA ALA A 279 -9.00 14.52 -13.51
C ALA A 279 -7.93 15.48 -12.99
N TRP A 280 -6.66 15.15 -13.16
CA TRP A 280 -5.54 15.96 -12.72
C TRP A 280 -4.97 16.85 -13.83
N GLY A 281 -5.31 16.60 -15.12
CA GLY A 281 -4.79 17.29 -16.30
C GLY A 281 -3.32 16.98 -16.63
N THR A 282 -2.61 16.42 -15.67
CA THR A 282 -1.20 16.05 -15.77
C THR A 282 -0.98 14.54 -15.63
N GLY A 283 -2.03 13.73 -15.72
CA GLY A 283 -1.95 12.29 -15.79
C GLY A 283 -0.99 11.85 -16.89
N ARG A 284 -0.19 10.80 -16.63
CA ARG A 284 0.90 10.38 -17.52
C ARG A 284 0.68 9.01 -18.11
N THR A 285 0.00 8.14 -17.40
CA THR A 285 -0.24 6.73 -17.72
C THR A 285 -1.58 6.51 -18.40
N LEU A 286 -1.75 5.36 -19.07
CA LEU A 286 -2.85 5.09 -20.01
C LEU A 286 -4.24 5.13 -19.38
N GLU A 287 -4.40 4.85 -18.10
CA GLU A 287 -5.71 4.93 -17.44
C GLU A 287 -6.32 6.33 -17.54
N TRP A 288 -5.50 7.37 -17.60
CA TRP A 288 -5.97 8.75 -17.76
C TRP A 288 -6.40 9.11 -19.17
N SER A 289 -6.18 8.22 -20.13
CA SER A 289 -6.65 8.41 -21.51
C SER A 289 -8.10 7.95 -21.72
N THR A 290 -8.69 7.21 -20.78
CA THR A 290 -10.07 6.72 -20.84
C THR A 290 -11.04 7.67 -20.15
N ALA A 291 -12.36 7.44 -20.31
CA ALA A 291 -13.38 8.15 -19.55
C ALA A 291 -13.29 7.87 -18.03
N SER A 292 -13.95 8.67 -17.21
CA SER A 292 -14.08 8.47 -15.76
C SER A 292 -15.57 8.34 -15.37
N PRO A 293 -16.05 7.15 -14.97
CA PRO A 293 -15.39 5.83 -15.04
C PRO A 293 -15.08 5.37 -16.46
N PRO A 294 -14.12 4.43 -16.65
CA PRO A 294 -13.89 3.86 -17.97
C PRO A 294 -15.08 3.00 -18.41
N PRO A 295 -15.35 2.85 -19.70
CA PRO A 295 -16.31 1.88 -20.20
C PRO A 295 -15.82 0.45 -19.92
N ASP A 296 -16.74 -0.53 -19.91
CA ASP A 296 -16.41 -1.94 -19.61
C ASP A 296 -15.28 -2.50 -20.48
N TYR A 297 -15.21 -2.06 -21.75
CA TYR A 297 -14.16 -2.46 -22.67
C TYR A 297 -12.84 -1.69 -22.53
N ASN A 298 -12.75 -0.71 -21.64
CA ASN A 298 -11.60 0.14 -21.36
C ASN A 298 -11.15 0.99 -22.57
N PHE A 299 -10.64 0.35 -23.63
CA PHE A 299 -10.18 0.98 -24.87
C PHE A 299 -10.99 0.51 -26.06
N ALA A 300 -11.57 1.46 -26.80
CA ALA A 300 -12.34 1.16 -28.03
C ALA A 300 -11.46 0.62 -29.18
N PHE A 301 -10.16 0.83 -29.11
CA PHE A 301 -9.11 0.29 -29.98
C PHE A 301 -7.81 0.17 -29.19
N THR A 302 -6.93 -0.74 -29.57
CA THR A 302 -5.64 -0.93 -28.91
C THR A 302 -4.76 0.29 -29.09
N PRO A 303 -4.39 1.01 -28.00
CA PRO A 303 -3.52 2.17 -28.13
C PRO A 303 -2.09 1.77 -28.52
N ILE A 304 -1.47 2.56 -29.38
CA ILE A 304 -0.05 2.39 -29.72
C ILE A 304 0.77 3.20 -28.74
N VAL A 305 1.64 2.50 -27.99
CA VAL A 305 2.49 3.09 -26.96
C VAL A 305 3.90 3.26 -27.49
N HIS A 306 4.40 4.50 -27.53
CA HIS A 306 5.76 4.81 -27.98
C HIS A 306 6.70 5.10 -26.78
N GLU A 307 6.16 5.57 -25.67
CA GLU A 307 6.91 6.02 -24.52
C GLU A 307 6.31 5.47 -23.20
N ARG A 308 7.10 5.48 -22.14
CA ARG A 308 6.65 5.02 -20.81
C ARG A 308 5.45 5.79 -20.28
N ASP A 309 5.50 7.11 -20.42
CA ASP A 309 4.43 8.03 -20.04
C ASP A 309 3.43 8.15 -21.23
N ALA A 310 2.78 7.05 -21.54
CA ALA A 310 2.04 6.88 -22.79
C ALA A 310 0.95 7.94 -23.00
N TRP A 311 0.17 8.27 -21.95
CA TRP A 311 -0.84 9.31 -22.07
C TRP A 311 -0.24 10.71 -22.25
N HIS A 312 0.84 10.99 -21.54
CA HIS A 312 1.55 12.26 -21.71
C HIS A 312 2.10 12.39 -23.13
N ASP A 313 2.69 11.33 -23.68
CA ASP A 313 3.18 11.30 -25.07
C ASP A 313 2.05 11.53 -26.07
N MET A 314 0.90 10.86 -25.88
CA MET A 314 -0.29 11.06 -26.72
C MET A 314 -0.83 12.50 -26.64
N LYS A 315 -0.76 13.16 -25.48
CA LYS A 315 -1.15 14.58 -25.36
C LYS A 315 -0.22 15.50 -26.16
N VAL A 316 1.07 15.17 -26.22
CA VAL A 316 2.08 15.98 -26.94
C VAL A 316 2.04 15.73 -28.46
N ARG A 317 1.93 14.48 -28.89
CA ARG A 317 1.94 14.09 -30.32
C ARG A 317 0.57 14.18 -30.98
N GLY A 318 -0.50 14.27 -30.20
CA GLY A 318 -1.87 14.08 -30.63
C GLY A 318 -2.34 12.63 -30.46
N ALA A 319 -3.52 12.48 -29.86
CA ALA A 319 -4.12 11.15 -29.68
C ALA A 319 -4.47 10.53 -31.02
N GLN A 320 -4.09 9.28 -31.21
CA GLN A 320 -4.46 8.52 -32.41
C GLN A 320 -5.96 8.26 -32.41
N ARG A 321 -6.58 8.40 -33.60
CA ARG A 321 -7.94 7.96 -33.83
C ARG A 321 -7.89 6.80 -34.81
N PRO A 322 -8.76 5.79 -34.65
CA PRO A 322 -8.84 4.73 -35.66
C PRO A 322 -9.22 5.33 -37.00
N THR A 323 -8.48 4.97 -38.05
CA THR A 323 -8.78 5.33 -39.43
C THR A 323 -9.93 4.51 -39.98
N GLU A 324 -10.13 3.30 -39.45
CA GLU A 324 -11.27 2.44 -39.66
C GLU A 324 -12.31 2.62 -38.55
N GLY A 325 -13.60 2.35 -38.84
CA GLY A 325 -14.64 2.38 -37.83
C GLY A 325 -14.37 1.40 -36.67
N PHE A 326 -15.08 1.56 -35.57
CA PHE A 326 -14.95 0.65 -34.44
C PHE A 326 -15.40 -0.77 -34.81
N LYS A 327 -14.73 -1.77 -34.22
CA LYS A 327 -15.04 -3.19 -34.39
C LYS A 327 -15.78 -3.73 -33.12
N PRO A 328 -16.56 -4.82 -33.24
CA PRO A 328 -17.11 -5.49 -32.06
C PRO A 328 -16.00 -5.91 -31.12
N ILE A 329 -16.23 -5.74 -29.80
CA ILE A 329 -15.26 -6.05 -28.76
C ILE A 329 -15.71 -7.30 -28.02
N HIS A 330 -14.86 -8.30 -27.97
CA HIS A 330 -15.07 -9.53 -27.21
C HIS A 330 -14.77 -9.30 -25.74
N MET A 331 -15.73 -9.61 -24.87
CA MET A 331 -15.66 -9.37 -23.41
C MET A 331 -15.98 -10.63 -22.63
N PRO A 332 -15.32 -10.86 -21.47
CA PRO A 332 -15.68 -11.95 -20.58
C PRO A 332 -16.99 -11.64 -19.86
N SER A 333 -17.86 -12.65 -19.70
CA SER A 333 -19.09 -12.53 -18.89
C SER A 333 -18.79 -12.59 -17.40
N ASN A 334 -19.48 -11.76 -16.63
CA ASN A 334 -19.43 -11.83 -15.18
C ASN A 334 -20.08 -13.11 -14.68
N THR A 335 -19.43 -13.79 -13.73
CA THR A 335 -19.94 -15.01 -13.11
C THR A 335 -19.89 -14.89 -11.59
N ALA A 336 -20.81 -15.58 -10.89
CA ALA A 336 -20.78 -15.68 -9.43
C ALA A 336 -19.72 -16.68 -8.91
N ALA A 337 -19.04 -17.42 -9.79
CA ALA A 337 -18.11 -18.48 -9.40
C ALA A 337 -16.99 -17.96 -8.49
N GLY A 338 -16.42 -16.78 -8.78
CA GLY A 338 -15.38 -16.18 -7.95
C GLY A 338 -15.83 -15.93 -6.52
N VAL A 339 -17.06 -15.40 -6.32
CA VAL A 339 -17.63 -15.13 -5.00
C VAL A 339 -17.92 -16.44 -4.24
N VAL A 340 -18.46 -17.44 -4.94
CA VAL A 340 -18.75 -18.75 -4.34
C VAL A 340 -17.45 -19.45 -3.89
N ILE A 341 -16.44 -19.50 -4.77
CA ILE A 341 -15.15 -20.12 -4.46
C ILE A 341 -14.45 -19.38 -3.31
N ALA A 342 -14.47 -18.04 -3.32
CA ALA A 342 -13.87 -17.24 -2.25
C ALA A 342 -14.58 -17.48 -0.91
N GLY A 343 -15.92 -17.54 -0.88
CA GLY A 343 -16.70 -17.82 0.31
C GLY A 343 -16.40 -19.21 0.89
N LEU A 344 -16.35 -20.23 0.04
CA LEU A 344 -16.01 -21.60 0.44
C LEU A 344 -14.54 -21.70 0.94
N ALA A 345 -13.60 -21.04 0.28
CA ALA A 345 -12.22 -21.00 0.71
C ALA A 345 -12.05 -20.27 2.05
N THR A 346 -12.81 -19.21 2.28
CA THR A 346 -12.82 -18.49 3.56
C THR A 346 -13.38 -19.40 4.67
N LEU A 347 -14.49 -20.10 4.41
CA LEU A 347 -15.04 -21.07 5.37
C LEU A 347 -14.06 -22.19 5.68
N MET A 348 -13.37 -22.71 4.66
CA MET A 348 -12.33 -23.71 4.83
C MET A 348 -11.18 -23.18 5.71
N GLY A 349 -10.66 -21.99 5.42
CA GLY A 349 -9.60 -21.37 6.20
C GLY A 349 -9.99 -21.13 7.65
N PHE A 350 -11.21 -20.60 7.90
CA PHE A 350 -11.76 -20.46 9.24
C PHE A 350 -11.83 -21.82 9.97
N ALA A 351 -12.39 -22.84 9.32
CA ALA A 351 -12.53 -24.17 9.90
C ALA A 351 -11.17 -24.82 10.23
N LEU A 352 -10.14 -24.59 9.41
CA LEU A 352 -8.78 -25.08 9.66
C LEU A 352 -8.17 -24.41 10.90
N ILE A 353 -8.32 -23.10 11.06
CA ILE A 353 -7.80 -22.36 12.21
C ILE A 353 -8.42 -22.89 13.52
N TRP A 354 -9.73 -23.21 13.51
CA TRP A 354 -10.46 -23.68 14.67
C TRP A 354 -10.49 -25.20 14.80
N HIS A 355 -9.69 -25.94 14.04
CA HIS A 355 -9.60 -27.41 14.04
C HIS A 355 -10.95 -28.13 13.79
N MET A 356 -11.86 -27.48 13.03
CA MET A 356 -13.14 -28.05 12.65
C MET A 356 -13.00 -28.90 11.38
N TRP A 357 -12.33 -30.03 11.49
CA TRP A 357 -11.86 -30.87 10.37
C TRP A 357 -12.97 -31.30 9.40
N LEU A 358 -14.16 -31.63 9.92
CA LEU A 358 -15.30 -32.02 9.07
C LEU A 358 -15.74 -30.83 8.19
N ILE A 359 -15.90 -29.65 8.77
CA ILE A 359 -16.30 -28.45 8.02
C ILE A 359 -15.21 -28.07 7.01
N ALA A 360 -13.93 -28.15 7.39
CA ALA A 360 -12.80 -27.89 6.49
C ALA A 360 -12.82 -28.86 5.28
N GLY A 361 -13.04 -30.16 5.52
CA GLY A 361 -13.12 -31.16 4.45
C GLY A 361 -14.31 -30.94 3.52
N VAL A 362 -15.48 -30.64 4.07
CA VAL A 362 -16.68 -30.34 3.28
C VAL A 362 -16.49 -29.05 2.46
N ALA A 363 -15.96 -27.99 3.06
CA ALA A 363 -15.71 -26.74 2.35
C ALA A 363 -14.63 -26.90 1.25
N PHE A 364 -13.59 -27.69 1.48
CA PHE A 364 -12.61 -28.04 0.46
C PHE A 364 -13.25 -28.78 -0.71
N ALA A 365 -14.00 -29.86 -0.42
CA ALA A 365 -14.70 -30.63 -1.46
C ALA A 365 -15.67 -29.73 -2.25
N ALA A 366 -16.44 -28.86 -1.58
CA ALA A 366 -17.34 -27.93 -2.22
C ALA A 366 -16.58 -26.90 -3.11
N THR A 367 -15.40 -26.43 -2.67
CA THR A 367 -14.55 -25.53 -3.47
C THR A 367 -14.08 -26.23 -4.75
N VAL A 368 -13.63 -27.49 -4.64
CA VAL A 368 -13.22 -28.29 -5.80
C VAL A 368 -14.40 -28.52 -6.74
N ILE A 369 -15.55 -28.92 -6.21
CA ILE A 369 -16.77 -29.16 -7.01
C ILE A 369 -17.18 -27.86 -7.72
N ALA A 370 -17.26 -26.72 -7.02
CA ALA A 370 -17.60 -25.44 -7.61
C ALA A 370 -16.64 -25.05 -8.74
N SER A 371 -15.35 -25.27 -8.54
CA SER A 371 -14.32 -25.02 -9.55
C SER A 371 -14.50 -25.92 -10.78
N VAL A 372 -14.72 -27.23 -10.57
CA VAL A 372 -14.95 -28.19 -11.65
C VAL A 372 -16.25 -27.85 -12.40
N VAL A 373 -17.37 -27.61 -11.69
CA VAL A 373 -18.64 -27.22 -12.31
C VAL A 373 -18.48 -25.96 -13.14
N HIS A 374 -17.71 -24.98 -12.65
CA HIS A 374 -17.44 -23.77 -13.41
C HIS A 374 -16.69 -24.03 -14.72
N THR A 375 -15.85 -25.08 -14.80
CA THR A 375 -15.15 -25.42 -16.06
C THR A 375 -16.11 -25.85 -17.17
N PHE A 376 -17.30 -26.36 -16.84
CA PHE A 376 -18.34 -26.73 -17.81
C PHE A 376 -19.27 -25.60 -18.20
N ASN A 377 -19.05 -24.38 -17.67
CA ASN A 377 -19.80 -23.21 -18.14
C ASN A 377 -19.18 -22.71 -19.45
N TYR A 378 -19.85 -22.89 -20.57
CA TYR A 378 -19.42 -22.45 -21.91
C TYR A 378 -19.89 -21.04 -22.26
N HIS A 379 -20.83 -20.46 -21.49
CA HIS A 379 -21.29 -19.07 -21.68
C HIS A 379 -20.41 -18.10 -20.88
N ARG A 380 -19.14 -17.92 -21.31
CA ARG A 380 -18.13 -17.15 -20.56
C ARG A 380 -17.80 -15.81 -21.16
N ASP A 381 -18.40 -15.51 -22.30
CA ASP A 381 -18.08 -14.33 -23.08
C ASP A 381 -19.31 -13.74 -23.76
N TYR A 382 -19.20 -12.50 -24.18
CA TYR A 382 -20.16 -11.79 -24.99
C TYR A 382 -19.42 -10.78 -25.89
N HIS A 383 -20.11 -10.23 -26.89
CA HIS A 383 -19.57 -9.21 -27.75
C HIS A 383 -20.32 -7.91 -27.58
N ILE A 384 -19.60 -6.81 -27.37
CA ILE A 384 -20.14 -5.46 -27.45
C ILE A 384 -20.16 -5.10 -28.95
N PRO A 385 -21.35 -4.84 -29.54
CA PRO A 385 -21.42 -4.55 -30.97
C PRO A 385 -20.80 -3.20 -31.32
N ALA A 386 -20.24 -3.07 -32.53
CA ALA A 386 -19.51 -1.90 -32.98
C ALA A 386 -20.31 -0.59 -32.91
N ASP A 387 -21.61 -0.64 -33.11
CA ASP A 387 -22.51 0.50 -32.99
C ASP A 387 -22.66 0.99 -31.54
N ALA A 388 -22.63 0.08 -30.55
CA ALA A 388 -22.64 0.45 -29.14
C ALA A 388 -21.32 1.14 -28.74
N VAL A 389 -20.16 0.63 -29.20
CA VAL A 389 -18.86 1.29 -29.02
C VAL A 389 -18.88 2.67 -29.64
N THR A 390 -19.35 2.79 -30.89
CA THR A 390 -19.46 4.07 -31.62
C THR A 390 -20.30 5.09 -30.85
N ARG A 391 -21.46 4.69 -30.32
CA ARG A 391 -22.33 5.56 -29.51
C ARG A 391 -21.63 6.03 -28.23
N SER A 392 -20.95 5.13 -27.54
CA SER A 392 -20.22 5.45 -26.30
C SER A 392 -19.10 6.47 -26.54
N GLU A 393 -18.28 6.26 -27.57
CA GLU A 393 -17.18 7.17 -27.91
C GLU A 393 -17.68 8.52 -28.45
N ALA A 394 -18.80 8.56 -29.18
CA ALA A 394 -19.43 9.80 -29.61
C ALA A 394 -19.99 10.63 -28.44
N LEU A 395 -20.60 9.97 -27.45
CA LEU A 395 -21.07 10.65 -26.22
C LEU A 395 -19.89 11.27 -25.46
N ARG A 396 -18.79 10.54 -25.31
CA ARG A 396 -17.57 11.03 -24.68
C ARG A 396 -17.02 12.25 -25.42
N THR A 397 -16.94 12.20 -26.74
CA THR A 397 -16.44 13.32 -27.56
C THR A 397 -17.30 14.56 -27.35
N ARG A 398 -18.63 14.42 -27.28
CA ARG A 398 -19.57 15.55 -27.01
C ARG A 398 -19.39 16.12 -25.61
N GLN A 399 -19.20 15.28 -24.58
CA GLN A 399 -18.94 15.72 -23.20
C GLN A 399 -17.64 16.52 -23.11
N LEU A 400 -16.58 16.09 -23.81
CA LEU A 400 -15.31 16.82 -23.85
C LEU A 400 -15.47 18.18 -24.57
N ALA A 401 -16.21 18.24 -25.67
CA ALA A 401 -16.48 19.48 -26.38
C ALA A 401 -17.33 20.46 -25.56
N GLY A 402 -18.35 19.96 -24.85
CA GLY A 402 -19.18 20.80 -23.96
C GLY A 402 -18.48 21.29 -22.69
N ALA A 403 -17.43 20.62 -22.26
CA ALA A 403 -16.61 21.05 -21.13
C ALA A 403 -15.51 22.06 -21.50
N ALA A 404 -15.22 22.19 -22.81
CA ALA A 404 -14.25 23.15 -23.35
C ALA A 404 -14.88 24.48 -23.78
N ALA A 405 -16.21 24.55 -23.84
CA ALA A 405 -17.01 25.75 -24.11
C ALA A 405 -17.43 26.44 -22.80
#